data_69102dbbf518ad2534a0371822da8d7f
#
_entry.id   69102dbbf518ad2534a0371822da8d7f
#
_cell.length_a   1.000
_cell.length_b   1.000
_cell.length_c   1.000
_cell.angle_alpha   90.00
_cell.angle_beta   90.00
_cell.angle_gamma   90.00
#
_symmetry.space_group_name_H-M   'P 1'
#
loop_
_entity.id
_entity.type
_entity.pdbx_description
1 polymer ?
#
loop_
_entity_poly.entity_id
_entity_poly.type
_entity_poly.pdbx_seq_one_letter_code
_entity_poly.pdbx_strand_id
1 'polypeptide(L)'
;MWDSKTVVNADLFKKVVEIRLKDQWITTWNANLVAKSVCSSYKIYKHIYCLEEYLVKLNKANRILLTKLRASNNKLPITVGRYNNIRREDRVCEKCNDNVIGDEYHVLLVCKNEEIARLRNKYIPRYYRDRPSQFKYTSLMQTSNVNELKKLALFVKTVLILFR
;
A
#
# COMPACT_ATOMS: atom_id res chain seq x y z
N MET A 1 -9.12 34.99 39.89
CA MET A 1 -10.13 35.80 39.18
C MET A 1 -9.97 35.54 37.69
N TRP A 2 -10.87 34.80 37.09
CA TRP A 2 -10.88 34.62 35.64
C TRP A 2 -11.56 35.85 35.01
N ASP A 3 -10.80 36.55 34.17
CA ASP A 3 -11.29 37.75 33.53
C ASP A 3 -12.32 37.39 32.44
N SER A 4 -13.59 37.77 32.69
CA SER A 4 -14.77 37.39 31.92
C SER A 4 -14.92 38.12 30.57
N LYS A 5 -13.85 38.66 30.00
CA LYS A 5 -13.88 39.49 28.80
C LYS A 5 -13.29 38.90 27.52
N THR A 6 -12.80 37.69 27.52
CA THR A 6 -12.44 37.04 26.25
C THR A 6 -13.64 36.24 25.74
N VAL A 7 -14.52 36.87 24.98
CA VAL A 7 -15.48 36.17 24.13
C VAL A 7 -14.65 35.41 23.10
N VAL A 8 -14.31 34.16 23.42
CA VAL A 8 -13.67 33.26 22.47
C VAL A 8 -14.66 33.03 21.35
N ASN A 9 -14.36 33.50 20.16
CA ASN A 9 -15.18 33.21 18.99
C ASN A 9 -15.23 31.67 18.83
N ALA A 10 -16.42 31.09 19.07
CA ALA A 10 -16.63 29.64 19.07
C ALA A 10 -16.17 28.98 17.75
N ASP A 11 -16.39 29.67 16.62
CA ASP A 11 -15.97 29.18 15.30
C ASP A 11 -14.44 29.18 15.16
N LEU A 12 -13.78 30.21 15.68
CA LEU A 12 -12.31 30.26 15.69
C LEU A 12 -11.73 29.16 16.60
N PHE A 13 -12.32 28.96 17.78
CA PHE A 13 -11.92 27.90 18.69
C PHE A 13 -12.08 26.52 18.04
N LYS A 14 -13.22 26.25 17.41
CA LYS A 14 -13.49 25.01 16.67
C LYS A 14 -12.43 24.76 15.60
N LYS A 15 -12.13 25.76 14.78
CA LYS A 15 -11.07 25.67 13.73
C LYS A 15 -9.71 25.35 14.31
N VAL A 16 -9.32 25.99 15.41
CA VAL A 16 -8.03 25.73 16.07
C VAL A 16 -7.96 24.31 16.60
N VAL A 17 -9.03 23.82 17.22
CA VAL A 17 -9.11 22.43 17.71
C VAL A 17 -9.01 21.44 16.56
N GLU A 18 -9.74 21.64 15.45
CA GLU A 18 -9.69 20.80 14.27
C GLU A 18 -8.26 20.72 13.67
N ILE A 19 -7.57 21.86 13.56
CA ILE A 19 -6.19 21.92 13.06
C ILE A 19 -5.26 21.12 13.98
N ARG A 20 -5.33 21.33 15.31
CA ARG A 20 -4.48 20.63 16.29
C ARG A 20 -4.71 19.12 16.27
N LEU A 21 -5.95 18.67 16.21
CA LEU A 21 -6.29 17.25 16.11
C LEU A 21 -5.74 16.64 14.83
N LYS A 22 -5.87 17.35 13.70
CA LYS A 22 -5.32 16.89 12.42
C LYS A 22 -3.78 16.78 12.47
N ASP A 23 -3.10 17.76 13.03
CA ASP A 23 -1.65 17.75 13.18
C ASP A 23 -1.18 16.61 14.10
N GLN A 24 -1.89 16.35 15.19
CA GLN A 24 -1.63 15.24 16.09
C GLN A 24 -1.80 13.89 15.38
N TRP A 25 -2.84 13.73 14.57
CA TRP A 25 -3.07 12.51 13.80
C TRP A 25 -1.99 12.29 12.74
N ILE A 26 -1.59 13.34 12.03
CA ILE A 26 -0.50 13.28 11.03
C ILE A 26 0.81 12.87 11.71
N THR A 27 1.14 13.46 12.85
CA THR A 27 2.34 13.17 13.62
C THR A 27 2.35 11.71 14.08
N THR A 28 1.24 11.25 14.67
CA THR A 28 1.07 9.86 15.12
C THR A 28 1.15 8.87 13.95
N TRP A 29 0.53 9.18 12.82
CA TRP A 29 0.57 8.36 11.62
C TRP A 29 2.00 8.23 11.07
N ASN A 30 2.75 9.34 10.96
CA ASN A 30 4.13 9.34 10.51
C ASN A 30 5.03 8.51 11.45
N ALA A 31 4.89 8.69 12.77
CA ALA A 31 5.63 7.90 13.74
C ALA A 31 5.35 6.40 13.61
N ASN A 32 4.10 6.01 13.43
CA ASN A 32 3.72 4.61 13.19
C ASN A 32 4.25 4.03 11.88
N LEU A 33 4.32 4.82 10.80
CA LEU A 33 4.90 4.37 9.53
C LEU A 33 6.39 4.07 9.66
N VAL A 34 7.11 4.87 10.43
CA VAL A 34 8.55 4.67 10.68
C VAL A 34 8.78 3.48 11.58
N ALA A 35 8.05 3.38 12.69
CA ALA A 35 8.27 2.37 13.72
C ALA A 35 7.86 0.95 13.30
N LYS A 36 6.85 0.80 12.43
CA LYS A 36 6.28 -0.52 12.10
C LYS A 36 6.91 -1.10 10.83
N SER A 37 7.66 -2.20 10.97
CA SER A 37 8.18 -3.00 9.85
C SER A 37 7.08 -3.58 8.95
N VAL A 38 5.86 -3.74 9.49
CA VAL A 38 4.68 -4.24 8.77
C VAL A 38 4.32 -3.37 7.55
N CYS A 39 4.53 -2.05 7.65
CA CYS A 39 4.18 -1.10 6.60
C CYS A 39 5.37 -0.75 5.70
N SER A 40 6.37 -1.62 5.57
CA SER A 40 7.59 -1.32 4.81
C SER A 40 7.33 -0.94 3.35
N SER A 41 6.41 -1.66 2.67
CA SER A 41 6.02 -1.33 1.30
C SER A 41 5.10 -0.10 1.24
N TYR A 42 4.20 0.05 2.21
CA TYR A 42 3.23 1.15 2.25
C TYR A 42 3.90 2.52 2.30
N LYS A 43 4.93 2.68 3.13
CA LYS A 43 5.68 3.94 3.26
C LYS A 43 6.41 4.38 1.99
N ILE A 44 6.66 3.45 1.04
CA ILE A 44 7.33 3.77 -0.23
C ILE A 44 6.47 4.66 -1.13
N TYR A 45 5.14 4.48 -1.09
CA TYR A 45 4.23 5.20 -1.98
C TYR A 45 3.18 6.06 -1.26
N LYS A 46 3.11 5.99 0.07
CA LYS A 46 2.17 6.81 0.85
C LYS A 46 2.93 7.78 1.75
N HIS A 47 2.98 9.03 1.31
CA HIS A 47 3.70 10.11 1.98
C HIS A 47 2.78 11.17 2.60
N ILE A 48 1.51 11.18 2.22
CA ILE A 48 0.53 12.18 2.65
C ILE A 48 -0.60 11.50 3.41
N TYR A 49 -0.93 12.03 4.58
CA TYR A 49 -2.09 11.62 5.35
C TYR A 49 -3.38 12.11 4.67
N CYS A 50 -3.98 11.26 3.86
CA CYS A 50 -5.24 11.53 3.17
C CYS A 50 -5.99 10.23 2.90
N LEU A 51 -7.29 10.35 2.63
CA LEU A 51 -8.10 9.22 2.17
C LEU A 51 -7.58 8.70 0.83
N GLU A 52 -7.43 7.40 0.73
CA GLU A 52 -6.96 6.73 -0.49
C GLU A 52 -8.09 6.64 -1.53
N GLU A 53 -7.81 7.06 -2.74
CA GLU A 53 -8.76 7.09 -3.85
C GLU A 53 -9.46 5.74 -4.12
N TYR A 54 -8.71 4.63 -4.02
CA TYR A 54 -9.27 3.30 -4.26
C TYR A 54 -10.34 2.90 -3.22
N LEU A 55 -10.29 3.46 -1.99
CA LEU A 55 -11.28 3.22 -0.95
C LEU A 55 -12.65 3.81 -1.30
N VAL A 56 -12.67 4.85 -2.11
CA VAL A 56 -13.90 5.51 -2.57
C VAL A 56 -14.37 4.94 -3.91
N LYS A 57 -13.43 4.74 -4.84
CA LYS A 57 -13.73 4.42 -6.24
C LYS A 57 -14.03 2.95 -6.53
N LEU A 58 -13.61 2.03 -5.64
CA LEU A 58 -13.81 0.60 -5.86
C LEU A 58 -14.96 0.03 -5.05
N ASN A 59 -15.51 -1.10 -5.50
CA ASN A 59 -16.42 -1.91 -4.71
C ASN A 59 -15.72 -2.57 -3.51
N LYS A 60 -16.49 -3.05 -2.53
CA LYS A 60 -16.00 -3.61 -1.27
C LYS A 60 -14.96 -4.74 -1.49
N ALA A 61 -15.21 -5.66 -2.41
CA ALA A 61 -14.33 -6.81 -2.65
C ALA A 61 -12.94 -6.36 -3.14
N ASN A 62 -12.90 -5.47 -4.14
CA ASN A 62 -11.67 -4.94 -4.69
C ASN A 62 -10.92 -4.04 -3.70
N ARG A 63 -11.64 -3.24 -2.89
CA ARG A 63 -11.04 -2.46 -1.80
C ARG A 63 -10.29 -3.33 -0.81
N ILE A 64 -10.93 -4.42 -0.33
CA ILE A 64 -10.32 -5.36 0.61
C ILE A 64 -9.04 -5.97 0.03
N LEU A 65 -9.05 -6.39 -1.25
CA LEU A 65 -7.87 -6.97 -1.91
C LEU A 65 -6.71 -5.97 -1.98
N LEU A 66 -6.97 -4.74 -2.43
CA LEU A 66 -5.92 -3.72 -2.52
C LEU A 66 -5.44 -3.27 -1.14
N THR A 67 -6.32 -3.15 -0.14
CA THR A 67 -5.91 -2.84 1.23
C THR A 67 -4.98 -3.91 1.79
N LYS A 68 -5.30 -5.19 1.59
CA LYS A 68 -4.43 -6.30 2.03
C LYS A 68 -3.06 -6.26 1.34
N LEU A 69 -3.03 -6.00 0.04
CA LEU A 69 -1.77 -5.83 -0.68
C LEU A 69 -0.96 -4.65 -0.13
N ARG A 70 -1.58 -3.48 -0.03
CA ARG A 70 -0.94 -2.22 0.37
C ARG A 70 -0.43 -2.25 1.80
N ALA A 71 -1.18 -2.85 2.71
CA ALA A 71 -0.81 -2.99 4.11
C ALA A 71 0.13 -4.19 4.37
N SER A 72 0.66 -4.84 3.33
CA SER A 72 1.48 -6.07 3.46
C SER A 72 0.83 -7.11 4.38
N ASN A 73 -0.49 -7.29 4.22
CA ASN A 73 -1.31 -8.31 4.88
C ASN A 73 -1.85 -9.29 3.85
N ASN A 74 -0.93 -10.04 3.24
CA ASN A 74 -1.19 -10.95 2.14
C ASN A 74 -0.40 -12.26 2.33
N LYS A 75 -0.41 -13.14 1.33
CA LYS A 75 0.26 -14.45 1.37
C LYS A 75 1.63 -14.47 0.67
N LEU A 76 2.17 -13.32 0.31
CA LEU A 76 3.49 -13.24 -0.32
C LEU A 76 4.59 -13.64 0.67
N PRO A 77 5.72 -14.19 0.18
CA PRO A 77 6.83 -14.62 1.03
C PRO A 77 7.31 -13.56 2.01
N ILE A 78 7.35 -12.30 1.60
CA ILE A 78 7.71 -11.18 2.49
C ILE A 78 6.81 -11.06 3.71
N THR A 79 5.52 -11.34 3.55
CA THR A 79 4.53 -11.26 4.61
C THR A 79 4.52 -12.53 5.47
N VAL A 80 4.46 -13.70 4.84
CA VAL A 80 4.44 -15.00 5.52
C VAL A 80 5.72 -15.19 6.33
N GLY A 81 6.88 -14.90 5.73
CA GLY A 81 8.17 -15.00 6.42
C GLY A 81 8.28 -14.06 7.62
N ARG A 82 7.62 -12.89 7.60
CA ARG A 82 7.55 -12.01 8.77
C ARG A 82 6.79 -12.66 9.92
N TYR A 83 5.67 -13.30 9.66
CA TYR A 83 4.89 -14.00 10.69
C TYR A 83 5.63 -15.22 11.26
N ASN A 84 6.50 -15.85 10.45
CA ASN A 84 7.31 -16.99 10.84
C ASN A 84 8.69 -16.59 11.38
N ASN A 85 8.92 -15.30 11.68
CA ASN A 85 10.19 -14.77 12.18
C ASN A 85 11.42 -15.08 11.28
N ILE A 86 11.20 -15.30 9.99
CA ILE A 86 12.26 -15.47 9.00
C ILE A 86 12.91 -14.10 8.74
N ARG A 87 14.25 -14.05 8.62
CA ARG A 87 14.95 -12.81 8.28
C ARG A 87 14.49 -12.29 6.93
N ARG A 88 14.50 -10.97 6.73
CA ARG A 88 13.96 -10.35 5.52
C ARG A 88 14.62 -10.86 4.23
N GLU A 89 15.92 -11.01 4.26
CA GLU A 89 16.73 -11.50 3.13
C GLU A 89 16.39 -12.92 2.71
N ASP A 90 15.91 -13.74 3.65
CA ASP A 90 15.58 -15.15 3.41
C ASP A 90 14.11 -15.35 2.94
N ARG A 91 13.31 -14.26 2.83
CA ARG A 91 11.92 -14.31 2.36
C ARG A 91 11.86 -14.27 0.84
N VAL A 92 12.51 -15.24 0.21
CA VAL A 92 12.64 -15.29 -1.25
C VAL A 92 11.38 -15.76 -1.96
N CYS A 93 11.26 -15.41 -3.23
CA CYS A 93 10.12 -15.84 -4.05
C CYS A 93 10.23 -17.33 -4.40
N GLU A 94 9.25 -18.11 -3.96
CA GLU A 94 9.17 -19.56 -4.22
C GLU A 94 8.69 -19.90 -5.64
N LYS A 95 8.26 -18.92 -6.42
CA LYS A 95 7.66 -19.13 -7.76
C LYS A 95 8.66 -18.92 -8.90
N CYS A 96 9.77 -18.26 -8.66
CA CYS A 96 10.84 -18.10 -9.62
C CYS A 96 12.19 -18.52 -8.99
N ASN A 97 13.15 -18.84 -9.83
CA ASN A 97 14.48 -19.32 -9.39
C ASN A 97 15.51 -18.18 -9.24
N ASP A 98 15.05 -16.92 -9.15
CA ASP A 98 15.95 -15.76 -9.12
C ASP A 98 16.56 -15.51 -7.73
N ASN A 99 16.14 -16.25 -6.70
CA ASN A 99 16.59 -16.09 -5.30
C ASN A 99 16.48 -14.64 -4.78
N VAL A 100 15.41 -13.96 -5.14
CA VAL A 100 15.13 -12.57 -4.76
C VAL A 100 13.95 -12.48 -3.79
N ILE A 101 13.90 -11.43 -2.98
CA ILE A 101 12.83 -11.20 -2.02
C ILE A 101 11.48 -11.23 -2.72
N GLY A 102 10.56 -12.07 -2.24
CA GLY A 102 9.21 -12.21 -2.76
C GLY A 102 8.25 -11.16 -2.19
N ASP A 103 8.55 -9.88 -2.43
CA ASP A 103 7.72 -8.77 -2.00
C ASP A 103 6.71 -8.32 -3.09
N GLU A 104 5.94 -7.32 -2.76
CA GLU A 104 4.90 -6.77 -3.63
C GLU A 104 5.48 -6.22 -4.94
N TYR A 105 6.64 -5.56 -4.89
CA TYR A 105 7.32 -5.04 -6.07
C TYR A 105 7.74 -6.16 -7.02
N HIS A 106 8.39 -7.20 -6.47
CA HIS A 106 8.83 -8.35 -7.24
C HIS A 106 7.66 -9.04 -7.94
N VAL A 107 6.60 -9.36 -7.21
CA VAL A 107 5.46 -10.11 -7.76
C VAL A 107 4.68 -9.28 -8.78
N LEU A 108 4.47 -7.99 -8.49
CA LEU A 108 3.74 -7.10 -9.39
C LEU A 108 4.48 -6.83 -10.70
N LEU A 109 5.80 -6.64 -10.67
CA LEU A 109 6.51 -6.07 -11.82
C LEU A 109 7.68 -6.91 -12.35
N VAL A 110 8.31 -7.75 -11.52
CA VAL A 110 9.62 -8.33 -11.86
C VAL A 110 9.60 -9.85 -12.01
N CYS A 111 8.80 -10.57 -11.21
CA CYS A 111 8.81 -12.04 -11.14
C CYS A 111 8.76 -12.70 -12.52
N LYS A 112 9.69 -13.62 -12.78
CA LYS A 112 9.82 -14.32 -14.07
C LYS A 112 8.99 -15.61 -14.19
N ASN A 113 8.27 -16.01 -13.14
CA ASN A 113 7.36 -17.14 -13.23
C ASN A 113 6.36 -16.93 -14.38
N GLU A 114 6.21 -17.91 -15.25
CA GLU A 114 5.41 -17.81 -16.48
C GLU A 114 3.96 -17.46 -16.23
N GLU A 115 3.34 -18.05 -15.20
CA GLU A 115 1.95 -17.79 -14.87
C GLU A 115 1.76 -16.37 -14.33
N ILE A 116 2.65 -15.92 -13.44
CA ILE A 116 2.64 -14.55 -12.93
C ILE A 116 2.90 -13.55 -14.07
N ALA A 117 3.83 -13.85 -14.96
CA ALA A 117 4.11 -13.01 -16.13
C ALA A 117 2.90 -12.90 -17.07
N ARG A 118 2.19 -14.03 -17.31
CA ARG A 118 0.95 -14.05 -18.10
C ARG A 118 -0.14 -13.19 -17.47
N LEU A 119 -0.36 -13.34 -16.15
CA LEU A 119 -1.32 -12.51 -15.41
C LEU A 119 -0.94 -11.02 -15.45
N ARG A 120 0.35 -10.72 -15.28
CA ARG A 120 0.87 -9.36 -15.36
C ARG A 120 0.60 -8.77 -16.75
N ASN A 121 0.85 -9.51 -17.82
CA ASN A 121 0.57 -9.09 -19.20
C ASN A 121 -0.90 -8.78 -19.42
N LYS A 122 -1.79 -9.53 -18.80
CA LYS A 122 -3.24 -9.37 -18.91
C LYS A 122 -3.77 -8.15 -18.15
N TYR A 123 -3.25 -7.88 -16.96
CA TYR A 123 -3.88 -6.92 -16.03
C TYR A 123 -3.07 -5.65 -15.78
N ILE A 124 -1.74 -5.70 -15.84
CA ILE A 124 -0.90 -4.53 -15.58
C ILE A 124 -0.58 -3.81 -16.88
N PRO A 125 -0.83 -2.49 -16.99
CA PRO A 125 -0.52 -1.73 -18.22
C PRO A 125 0.95 -1.86 -18.62
N ARG A 126 1.20 -1.84 -19.96
CA ARG A 126 2.55 -2.00 -20.52
C ARG A 126 3.55 -0.99 -19.97
N TYR A 127 3.11 0.23 -19.74
CA TYR A 127 3.94 1.29 -19.17
C TYR A 127 4.67 0.86 -17.89
N TYR A 128 3.96 0.17 -16.97
CA TYR A 128 4.57 -0.27 -15.70
C TYR A 128 5.46 -1.50 -15.86
N ARG A 129 5.15 -2.35 -16.84
CA ARG A 129 5.86 -3.62 -17.10
C ARG A 129 7.15 -3.46 -17.88
N ASP A 130 7.19 -2.47 -18.78
CA ASP A 130 8.37 -2.18 -19.57
C ASP A 130 9.41 -1.49 -18.70
N ARG A 131 10.59 -2.12 -18.55
CA ARG A 131 11.68 -1.64 -17.66
C ARG A 131 11.17 -1.27 -16.26
N PRO A 132 10.74 -2.24 -15.45
CA PRO A 132 10.19 -1.99 -14.12
C PRO A 132 11.20 -1.27 -13.22
N SER A 133 10.69 -0.33 -12.42
CA SER A 133 11.48 0.47 -11.47
C SER A 133 10.64 0.79 -10.23
N GLN A 134 11.31 1.22 -9.15
CA GLN A 134 10.60 1.67 -7.95
C GLN A 134 9.67 2.87 -8.23
N PHE A 135 10.06 3.75 -9.13
CA PHE A 135 9.22 4.86 -9.58
C PHE A 135 7.91 4.34 -10.21
N LYS A 136 7.99 3.39 -11.12
CA LYS A 136 6.81 2.79 -11.77
C LYS A 136 5.94 2.02 -10.79
N TYR A 137 6.55 1.33 -9.82
CA TYR A 137 5.83 0.68 -8.73
C TYR A 137 5.05 1.70 -7.88
N THR A 138 5.72 2.77 -7.46
CA THR A 138 5.09 3.86 -6.71
C THR A 138 3.93 4.47 -7.51
N SER A 139 4.15 4.77 -8.79
CA SER A 139 3.13 5.32 -9.69
C SER A 139 1.92 4.37 -9.85
N LEU A 140 2.16 3.06 -10.00
CA LEU A 140 1.08 2.06 -10.05
C LEU A 140 0.28 2.01 -8.74
N MET A 141 0.99 2.06 -7.61
CA MET A 141 0.35 2.02 -6.29
C MET A 141 -0.39 3.32 -5.95
N GLN A 142 -0.04 4.44 -6.56
CA GLN A 142 -0.69 5.74 -6.40
C GLN A 142 -1.77 6.03 -7.44
N THR A 143 -2.00 5.13 -8.41
CA THR A 143 -2.96 5.40 -9.47
C THR A 143 -4.36 5.71 -8.93
N SER A 144 -4.99 6.73 -9.50
CA SER A 144 -6.39 7.09 -9.24
C SER A 144 -7.33 6.65 -10.38
N ASN A 145 -6.77 6.06 -11.45
CA ASN A 145 -7.53 5.56 -12.57
C ASN A 145 -8.34 4.31 -12.18
N VAL A 146 -9.66 4.42 -12.25
CA VAL A 146 -10.59 3.35 -11.84
C VAL A 146 -10.36 2.05 -12.60
N ASN A 147 -10.07 2.13 -13.90
CA ASN A 147 -9.84 0.94 -14.73
C ASN A 147 -8.53 0.23 -14.34
N GLU A 148 -7.47 0.99 -14.08
CA GLU A 148 -6.20 0.45 -13.58
C GLU A 148 -6.38 -0.17 -12.18
N LEU A 149 -7.08 0.51 -11.29
CA LEU A 149 -7.38 0.00 -9.95
C LEU A 149 -8.17 -1.31 -9.99
N LYS A 150 -9.18 -1.43 -10.87
CA LYS A 150 -9.94 -2.67 -11.07
C LYS A 150 -9.05 -3.80 -11.62
N LYS A 151 -8.23 -3.50 -12.62
CA LYS A 151 -7.28 -4.47 -13.21
C LYS A 151 -6.25 -4.91 -12.18
N LEU A 152 -5.69 -3.98 -11.39
CA LEU A 152 -4.76 -4.29 -10.31
C LEU A 152 -5.41 -5.21 -9.25
N ALA A 153 -6.64 -4.93 -8.85
CA ALA A 153 -7.37 -5.78 -7.90
C ALA A 153 -7.60 -7.20 -8.46
N LEU A 154 -7.92 -7.34 -9.75
CA LEU A 154 -8.07 -8.64 -10.42
C LEU A 154 -6.72 -9.38 -10.50
N PHE A 155 -5.63 -8.69 -10.82
CA PHE A 155 -4.29 -9.27 -10.75
C PHE A 155 -4.00 -9.82 -9.36
N VAL A 156 -4.17 -8.98 -8.34
CA VAL A 156 -3.94 -9.37 -6.94
C VAL A 156 -4.78 -10.56 -6.52
N LYS A 157 -6.07 -10.56 -6.86
CA LYS A 157 -6.98 -11.69 -6.60
C LYS A 157 -6.43 -12.99 -7.16
N THR A 158 -5.98 -12.96 -8.41
CA THR A 158 -5.56 -14.18 -9.12
C THR A 158 -4.16 -14.62 -8.68
N VAL A 159 -3.22 -13.68 -8.57
CA VAL A 159 -1.84 -14.02 -8.22
C VAL A 159 -1.70 -14.54 -6.79
N LEU A 160 -2.48 -14.03 -5.83
CA LEU A 160 -2.43 -14.50 -4.44
C LEU A 160 -2.93 -15.94 -4.26
N ILE A 161 -3.64 -16.50 -5.24
CA ILE A 161 -4.02 -17.91 -5.25
C ILE A 161 -2.80 -18.80 -5.47
N LEU A 162 -1.81 -18.33 -6.23
CA LEU A 162 -0.59 -19.07 -6.51
C LEU A 162 0.33 -19.22 -5.28
N PHE A 163 0.17 -18.36 -4.27
CA PHE A 163 0.92 -18.37 -3.01
C PHE A 163 0.12 -18.99 -1.84
N ARG A 164 -0.74 -19.94 -2.14
CA ARG A 164 -1.50 -20.69 -1.13
C ARG A 164 -0.74 -21.90 -0.61
#